data_a7cc7844bd6ef0ee8f45f98734ae21e5
#
_entry.id   a7cc7844bd6ef0ee8f45f98734ae21e5
#
_cell.length_a   1.000
_cell.length_b   1.000
_cell.length_c   1.000
_cell.angle_alpha   90.00
_cell.angle_beta   90.00
_cell.angle_gamma   90.00
#
_symmetry.space_group_name_H-M   'P 1'
#
loop_
_entity.id
_entity.type
_entity.pdbx_description
1 polymer ?
#
loop_
_entity_poly.entity_id
_entity_poly.type
_entity_poly.pdbx_seq_one_letter_code
_entity_poly.pdbx_strand_id
1 'polypeptide(L)'
;MKKLFYSLLAVVLAACGSEKQAPIDREALVARNNPQVSSFDSLASLSVGNGEFAFTVDATGLQTFPLVYKKGVPLGTQSQWGWHSFGNPNKYKPEEYLKEHDFGRGHKEIYACQFKEDGRQKEASNWYRMNPHRLHLGIVGLELGDDVKTSDITDIAQTLDMWNGVINSHFTLKGNAFDVQTVCHPQMDMISASITSPARAGVKLHFPYPTGAHADDACNWDANNKHTTDIVFENAQSAVLKRTLDSTVYYLCVGKEKLPSRRSLQTILY
;
A
#
# COMPACT_ATOMS: atom_id res chain seq x y z
N MET A 1 16.34 -65.13 35.51
CA MET A 1 16.18 -64.56 34.16
C MET A 1 14.90 -63.72 33.96
N LYS A 2 13.70 -64.18 34.37
CA LYS A 2 12.45 -63.42 34.20
C LYS A 2 12.45 -62.07 34.95
N LYS A 3 12.96 -61.96 36.13
CA LYS A 3 13.02 -60.69 36.93
C LYS A 3 13.96 -59.67 36.29
N LEU A 4 15.06 -60.08 35.64
CA LEU A 4 15.99 -59.19 34.94
C LEU A 4 15.33 -58.61 33.66
N PHE A 5 14.51 -59.36 32.98
CA PHE A 5 13.82 -58.97 31.78
C PHE A 5 12.75 -57.90 32.07
N TYR A 6 12.01 -58.00 33.21
CA TYR A 6 11.03 -56.97 33.61
C TYR A 6 11.68 -55.68 34.07
N SER A 7 12.87 -55.76 34.70
CA SER A 7 13.63 -54.58 35.07
C SER A 7 14.17 -53.82 33.84
N LEU A 8 14.61 -54.55 32.80
CA LEU A 8 15.09 -53.96 31.56
C LEU A 8 13.94 -53.30 30.77
N LEU A 9 12.78 -53.94 30.77
CA LEU A 9 11.57 -53.41 30.12
C LEU A 9 11.06 -52.15 30.79
N ALA A 10 11.12 -52.04 32.13
CA ALA A 10 10.74 -50.87 32.86
C ALA A 10 11.66 -49.68 32.63
N VAL A 11 12.96 -49.88 32.44
CA VAL A 11 13.96 -48.85 32.11
C VAL A 11 13.75 -48.29 30.70
N VAL A 12 13.38 -49.16 29.73
CA VAL A 12 13.11 -48.70 28.35
C VAL A 12 11.80 -47.87 28.26
N LEU A 13 10.82 -48.18 29.10
CA LEU A 13 9.55 -47.40 29.14
C LEU A 13 9.77 -46.06 29.86
N ALA A 14 10.69 -45.92 30.78
CA ALA A 14 11.02 -44.67 31.42
C ALA A 14 11.83 -43.72 30.52
N ALA A 15 12.53 -44.21 29.50
CA ALA A 15 13.29 -43.42 28.55
C ALA A 15 12.45 -42.72 27.48
N CYS A 16 11.15 -43.09 27.37
CA CYS A 16 10.16 -42.39 26.51
C CYS A 16 9.44 -41.25 27.24
N GLY A 17 10.09 -40.55 28.16
CA GLY A 17 9.61 -39.27 28.65
C GLY A 17 9.66 -38.28 27.47
N SER A 18 8.51 -38.01 26.86
CA SER A 18 8.42 -36.93 25.89
C SER A 18 8.85 -35.64 26.59
N GLU A 19 10.04 -35.13 26.27
CA GLU A 19 10.34 -33.73 26.56
C GLU A 19 9.17 -32.92 26.05
N LYS A 20 8.46 -32.24 26.94
CA LYS A 20 7.44 -31.28 26.53
C LYS A 20 8.14 -30.24 25.70
N GLN A 21 8.02 -30.35 24.40
CA GLN A 21 8.55 -29.37 23.47
C GLN A 21 8.03 -28.00 23.91
N ALA A 22 8.94 -27.07 24.18
CA ALA A 22 8.56 -25.73 24.57
C ALA A 22 7.61 -25.14 23.50
N PRO A 23 6.56 -24.40 23.92
CA PRO A 23 5.68 -23.76 22.96
C PRO A 23 6.48 -22.92 21.97
N ILE A 24 6.13 -22.97 20.70
CA ILE A 24 6.77 -22.16 19.66
C ILE A 24 6.51 -20.68 20.02
N ASP A 25 7.58 -19.93 20.20
CA ASP A 25 7.55 -18.48 20.28
C ASP A 25 7.28 -17.91 18.88
N ARG A 26 6.00 -17.64 18.59
CA ARG A 26 5.56 -17.18 17.29
C ARG A 26 5.99 -15.75 17.00
N GLU A 27 6.07 -14.89 18.01
CA GLU A 27 6.50 -13.51 17.87
C GLU A 27 7.97 -13.47 17.47
N ALA A 28 8.85 -14.17 18.19
CA ALA A 28 10.26 -14.29 17.83
C ALA A 28 10.46 -14.93 16.45
N LEU A 29 9.60 -15.87 16.06
CA LEU A 29 9.62 -16.50 14.73
C LEU A 29 9.29 -15.48 13.63
N VAL A 30 8.31 -14.62 13.82
CA VAL A 30 7.93 -13.56 12.87
C VAL A 30 9.00 -12.48 12.86
N ALA A 31 9.42 -11.99 14.03
CA ALA A 31 10.34 -10.87 14.18
C ALA A 31 11.69 -11.07 13.46
N ARG A 32 12.22 -12.28 13.44
CA ARG A 32 13.48 -12.57 12.72
C ARG A 32 13.34 -12.51 11.19
N ASN A 33 12.12 -12.43 10.66
CA ASN A 33 11.84 -12.31 9.23
C ASN A 33 11.33 -10.90 8.85
N ASN A 34 11.38 -9.94 9.77
CA ASN A 34 10.99 -8.57 9.51
C ASN A 34 11.79 -7.98 8.34
N PRO A 35 11.14 -7.48 7.27
CA PRO A 35 11.82 -6.83 6.16
C PRO A 35 12.59 -5.59 6.61
N GLN A 36 13.76 -5.37 6.04
CA GLN A 36 14.62 -4.21 6.31
C GLN A 36 15.00 -3.54 5.00
N VAL A 37 15.00 -2.22 4.98
CA VAL A 37 15.37 -1.38 3.82
C VAL A 37 16.41 -0.36 4.29
N SER A 38 17.53 -0.26 3.55
CA SER A 38 18.63 0.67 3.84
C SER A 38 18.95 1.65 2.70
N SER A 39 18.15 1.64 1.64
CA SER A 39 18.29 2.54 0.49
C SER A 39 16.96 2.70 -0.24
N PHE A 40 16.86 3.69 -1.13
CA PHE A 40 15.76 3.76 -2.07
C PHE A 40 15.91 2.65 -3.12
N ASP A 41 15.04 1.66 -3.05
CA ASP A 41 14.92 0.59 -4.05
C ASP A 41 13.47 0.54 -4.52
N SER A 42 13.26 0.78 -5.81
CA SER A 42 11.93 0.82 -6.42
C SER A 42 11.16 -0.51 -6.31
N LEU A 43 11.85 -1.62 -6.03
CA LEU A 43 11.24 -2.94 -5.88
C LEU A 43 11.02 -3.35 -4.41
N ALA A 44 11.52 -2.55 -3.45
CA ALA A 44 11.51 -2.87 -2.03
C ALA A 44 10.66 -1.90 -1.17
N SER A 45 9.58 -1.35 -1.74
CA SER A 45 8.61 -0.56 -0.95
C SER A 45 7.90 -1.44 0.08
N LEU A 46 7.70 -0.92 1.29
CA LEU A 46 6.98 -1.60 2.36
C LEU A 46 5.52 -1.13 2.42
N SER A 47 4.65 -1.97 2.96
CA SER A 47 3.22 -1.67 3.06
C SER A 47 2.67 -2.00 4.44
N VAL A 48 1.72 -1.18 4.89
CA VAL A 48 0.80 -1.50 5.99
C VAL A 48 -0.62 -1.57 5.45
N GLY A 49 -1.47 -2.35 6.11
CA GLY A 49 -2.86 -2.51 5.71
C GLY A 49 -3.64 -3.39 6.66
N ASN A 50 -4.95 -3.51 6.44
CA ASN A 50 -5.87 -4.29 7.27
C ASN A 50 -6.66 -5.36 6.50
N GLY A 51 -6.28 -5.63 5.23
CA GLY A 51 -6.96 -6.55 4.34
C GLY A 51 -7.98 -5.89 3.42
N GLU A 52 -8.54 -4.74 3.79
CA GLU A 52 -9.47 -3.94 2.98
C GLU A 52 -8.85 -2.64 2.48
N PHE A 53 -7.87 -2.13 3.22
CA PHE A 53 -7.11 -0.92 2.93
C PHE A 53 -5.61 -1.23 2.93
N ALA A 54 -4.84 -0.54 2.07
CA ALA A 54 -3.40 -0.66 1.97
C ALA A 54 -2.74 0.69 1.69
N PHE A 55 -1.60 0.90 2.34
CA PHE A 55 -0.75 2.06 2.21
C PHE A 55 0.70 1.63 2.03
N THR A 56 1.28 1.91 0.86
CA THR A 56 2.65 1.56 0.51
C THR A 56 3.55 2.77 0.64
N VAL A 57 4.68 2.62 1.32
CA VAL A 57 5.60 3.72 1.64
C VAL A 57 6.97 3.55 0.99
N ASP A 58 7.67 4.66 0.79
CA ASP A 58 9.09 4.69 0.46
C ASP A 58 9.98 4.61 1.72
N ALA A 59 11.28 4.73 1.54
CA ALA A 59 12.26 4.64 2.62
C ALA A 59 12.11 5.73 3.69
N THR A 60 11.34 6.79 3.46
CA THR A 60 11.05 7.84 4.45
C THR A 60 9.90 7.50 5.40
N GLY A 61 9.22 6.37 5.18
CA GLY A 61 8.07 5.94 5.97
C GLY A 61 6.73 6.51 5.53
N LEU A 62 6.72 7.40 4.53
CA LEU A 62 5.54 7.92 3.85
C LEU A 62 5.72 7.79 2.33
N GLN A 63 5.01 8.57 1.53
CA GLN A 63 5.06 8.53 0.06
C GLN A 63 5.72 9.81 -0.47
N THR A 64 6.95 10.07 -0.04
CA THR A 64 7.66 11.34 -0.31
C THR A 64 8.20 11.41 -1.74
N PHE A 65 8.71 10.27 -2.26
CA PHE A 65 9.36 10.18 -3.58
C PHE A 65 8.65 9.17 -4.52
N PRO A 66 7.38 9.35 -4.85
CA PRO A 66 6.60 8.35 -5.60
C PRO A 66 7.16 8.07 -7.00
N LEU A 67 7.79 9.05 -7.64
CA LEU A 67 8.34 8.89 -8.99
C LEU A 67 9.50 7.88 -9.06
N VAL A 68 10.23 7.68 -7.95
CA VAL A 68 11.30 6.67 -7.87
C VAL A 68 10.72 5.25 -7.99
N TYR A 69 9.52 5.03 -7.46
CA TYR A 69 8.87 3.72 -7.40
C TYR A 69 7.95 3.44 -8.59
N LYS A 70 7.71 4.44 -9.45
CA LYS A 70 6.72 4.34 -10.54
C LYS A 70 6.87 3.11 -11.43
N LYS A 71 8.10 2.70 -11.76
CA LYS A 71 8.38 1.55 -12.63
C LYS A 71 8.73 0.26 -11.86
N GLY A 72 8.70 0.31 -10.54
CA GLY A 72 8.93 -0.84 -9.66
C GLY A 72 7.63 -1.31 -9.00
N VAL A 73 7.60 -1.21 -7.67
CA VAL A 73 6.37 -1.38 -6.87
C VAL A 73 5.84 0.03 -6.54
N PRO A 74 4.87 0.55 -7.29
CA PRO A 74 4.39 1.92 -7.12
C PRO A 74 3.86 2.17 -5.71
N LEU A 75 4.13 3.35 -5.18
CA LEU A 75 3.54 3.77 -3.91
C LEU A 75 2.05 4.01 -4.13
N GLY A 76 1.22 3.46 -3.27
CA GLY A 76 -0.23 3.53 -3.41
C GLY A 76 -0.96 3.65 -2.09
N THR A 77 -2.11 4.33 -2.15
CA THR A 77 -3.13 4.36 -1.11
C THR A 77 -4.39 3.82 -1.76
N GLN A 78 -4.84 2.65 -1.33
CA GLN A 78 -5.95 1.94 -1.95
C GLN A 78 -6.89 1.36 -0.90
N SER A 79 -8.20 1.36 -1.22
CA SER A 79 -9.22 0.67 -0.44
C SER A 79 -10.06 -0.25 -1.33
N GLN A 80 -10.70 -1.24 -0.71
CA GLN A 80 -11.58 -2.18 -1.41
C GLN A 80 -12.73 -1.50 -2.16
N TRP A 81 -13.27 -0.39 -1.63
CA TRP A 81 -14.34 0.39 -2.26
C TRP A 81 -13.85 1.33 -3.35
N GLY A 82 -12.53 1.62 -3.40
CA GLY A 82 -11.91 2.60 -4.28
C GLY A 82 -11.87 2.15 -5.72
N TRP A 83 -12.99 2.26 -6.43
CA TRP A 83 -13.12 1.96 -7.85
C TRP A 83 -13.56 3.19 -8.64
N HIS A 84 -13.05 3.28 -9.86
CA HIS A 84 -13.43 4.31 -10.81
C HIS A 84 -13.72 3.69 -12.18
N SER A 85 -14.56 4.34 -12.96
CA SER A 85 -14.82 4.01 -14.35
C SER A 85 -14.95 5.27 -15.17
N PHE A 86 -14.30 5.29 -16.31
CA PHE A 86 -14.53 6.32 -17.32
C PHE A 86 -15.91 6.17 -17.94
N GLY A 87 -16.49 7.28 -18.36
CA GLY A 87 -17.74 7.27 -19.12
C GLY A 87 -17.61 6.42 -20.40
N ASN A 88 -18.73 5.94 -20.90
CA ASN A 88 -18.83 5.19 -22.16
C ASN A 88 -19.53 6.02 -23.27
N PRO A 89 -18.88 7.08 -23.78
CA PRO A 89 -19.49 7.95 -24.79
C PRO A 89 -19.75 7.21 -26.11
N ASN A 90 -18.93 6.20 -26.42
CA ASN A 90 -19.04 5.40 -27.64
C ASN A 90 -20.06 4.26 -27.53
N LYS A 91 -20.72 4.12 -26.36
CA LYS A 91 -21.74 3.10 -26.10
C LYS A 91 -21.31 1.69 -26.46
N TYR A 92 -20.05 1.33 -26.08
CA TYR A 92 -19.54 -0.04 -26.24
C TYR A 92 -20.43 -1.01 -25.45
N LYS A 93 -20.65 -2.20 -26.05
CA LYS A 93 -21.43 -3.28 -25.47
C LYS A 93 -20.53 -4.47 -25.11
N PRO A 94 -20.87 -5.26 -24.08
CA PRO A 94 -20.09 -6.44 -23.71
C PRO A 94 -19.87 -7.41 -24.86
N GLU A 95 -20.86 -7.60 -25.74
CA GLU A 95 -20.78 -8.52 -26.88
C GLU A 95 -19.69 -8.14 -27.87
N GLU A 96 -19.27 -6.87 -27.90
CA GLU A 96 -18.26 -6.38 -28.86
C GLU A 96 -16.83 -6.83 -28.53
N TYR A 97 -16.56 -7.24 -27.27
CA TYR A 97 -15.22 -7.75 -26.89
C TYR A 97 -15.20 -9.24 -26.56
N LEU A 98 -16.35 -9.90 -26.72
CA LEU A 98 -16.47 -11.35 -26.55
C LEU A 98 -16.21 -12.08 -27.88
N LYS A 99 -15.56 -13.23 -27.77
CA LYS A 99 -15.31 -14.13 -28.91
C LYS A 99 -15.52 -15.58 -28.51
N GLU A 100 -16.21 -16.34 -29.36
CA GLU A 100 -16.29 -17.79 -29.21
C GLU A 100 -14.93 -18.44 -29.53
N HIS A 101 -14.49 -19.33 -28.66
CA HIS A 101 -13.31 -20.15 -28.81
C HIS A 101 -13.73 -21.62 -28.85
N ASP A 102 -13.21 -22.36 -29.83
CA ASP A 102 -13.40 -23.79 -29.97
C ASP A 102 -12.19 -24.52 -29.34
N PHE A 103 -12.43 -25.25 -28.28
CA PHE A 103 -11.43 -26.05 -27.56
C PHE A 103 -11.35 -27.49 -28.09
N GLY A 104 -12.05 -27.80 -29.17
CA GLY A 104 -12.14 -29.12 -29.75
C GLY A 104 -13.18 -30.03 -29.08
N ARG A 105 -13.45 -31.18 -29.67
CA ARG A 105 -14.42 -32.17 -29.18
C ARG A 105 -15.83 -31.62 -28.99
N GLY A 106 -16.20 -30.57 -29.72
CA GLY A 106 -17.50 -29.89 -29.60
C GLY A 106 -17.62 -28.95 -28.41
N HIS A 107 -16.54 -28.71 -27.69
CA HIS A 107 -16.52 -27.76 -26.56
C HIS A 107 -16.19 -26.35 -27.05
N LYS A 108 -17.17 -25.45 -26.99
CA LYS A 108 -17.06 -24.05 -27.39
C LYS A 108 -17.48 -23.16 -26.23
N GLU A 109 -16.69 -22.12 -25.98
CA GLU A 109 -16.95 -21.17 -24.92
C GLU A 109 -16.69 -19.74 -25.36
N ILE A 110 -17.39 -18.79 -24.78
CA ILE A 110 -17.25 -17.37 -25.06
C ILE A 110 -16.35 -16.72 -24.01
N TYR A 111 -15.28 -16.09 -24.46
CA TYR A 111 -14.34 -15.37 -23.60
C TYR A 111 -14.14 -13.92 -24.04
N ALA A 112 -13.80 -13.08 -23.07
CA ALA A 112 -13.30 -11.74 -23.33
C ALA A 112 -11.98 -11.80 -24.10
N CYS A 113 -11.89 -11.04 -25.20
CA CYS A 113 -10.71 -11.00 -26.05
C CYS A 113 -10.16 -9.60 -26.17
N GLN A 114 -8.82 -9.51 -26.25
CA GLN A 114 -8.12 -8.33 -26.73
C GLN A 114 -7.92 -8.44 -28.23
N PHE A 115 -8.59 -7.57 -29.00
CA PHE A 115 -8.45 -7.56 -30.45
C PHE A 115 -7.17 -6.80 -30.85
N LYS A 116 -6.39 -7.35 -31.81
CA LYS A 116 -5.16 -6.75 -32.29
C LYS A 116 -5.40 -5.75 -33.42
N GLU A 117 -6.36 -6.05 -34.28
CA GLU A 117 -6.71 -5.24 -35.44
C GLU A 117 -7.47 -3.98 -35.02
N ASP A 118 -7.15 -2.85 -35.66
CA ASP A 118 -7.81 -1.59 -35.37
C ASP A 118 -9.29 -1.64 -35.76
N GLY A 119 -10.10 -0.99 -34.96
CA GLY A 119 -11.55 -0.93 -35.14
C GLY A 119 -12.34 -1.02 -33.85
N ARG A 120 -13.66 -0.97 -33.99
CA ARG A 120 -14.59 -0.86 -32.86
C ARG A 120 -14.44 -1.98 -31.81
N GLN A 121 -14.14 -3.21 -32.23
CA GLN A 121 -13.95 -4.32 -31.29
C GLN A 121 -12.69 -4.13 -30.43
N LYS A 122 -11.60 -3.62 -31.00
CA LYS A 122 -10.39 -3.27 -30.24
C LYS A 122 -10.64 -2.13 -29.27
N GLU A 123 -11.36 -1.10 -29.72
CA GLU A 123 -11.72 0.04 -28.87
C GLU A 123 -12.61 -0.42 -27.70
N ALA A 124 -13.64 -1.22 -27.98
CA ALA A 124 -14.52 -1.78 -26.96
C ALA A 124 -13.74 -2.64 -25.97
N SER A 125 -12.88 -3.56 -26.45
CA SER A 125 -12.08 -4.44 -25.59
C SER A 125 -11.11 -3.64 -24.70
N ASN A 126 -10.49 -2.58 -25.23
CA ASN A 126 -9.63 -1.69 -24.44
C ASN A 126 -10.44 -0.92 -23.39
N TRP A 127 -11.63 -0.39 -23.75
CA TRP A 127 -12.48 0.29 -22.80
C TRP A 127 -12.93 -0.63 -21.66
N TYR A 128 -13.38 -1.84 -21.95
CA TYR A 128 -13.78 -2.83 -20.93
C TYR A 128 -12.60 -3.32 -20.10
N ARG A 129 -11.41 -3.42 -20.69
CA ARG A 129 -10.20 -3.75 -19.95
C ARG A 129 -9.78 -2.67 -18.96
N MET A 130 -10.00 -1.40 -19.31
CA MET A 130 -9.70 -0.28 -18.42
C MET A 130 -10.78 -0.02 -17.36
N ASN A 131 -11.99 -0.59 -17.49
CA ASN A 131 -13.13 -0.24 -16.65
C ASN A 131 -13.84 -1.49 -16.07
N PRO A 132 -14.15 -1.50 -14.79
CA PRO A 132 -13.66 -0.56 -13.77
C PRO A 132 -12.18 -0.78 -13.43
N HIS A 133 -11.53 0.21 -12.86
CA HIS A 133 -10.16 0.11 -12.36
C HIS A 133 -10.04 0.59 -10.91
N ARG A 134 -8.96 0.18 -10.25
CA ARG A 134 -8.66 0.62 -8.89
C ARG A 134 -8.34 2.11 -8.88
N LEU A 135 -8.90 2.82 -7.92
CA LEU A 135 -8.66 4.23 -7.68
C LEU A 135 -7.51 4.40 -6.69
N HIS A 136 -6.48 5.12 -7.11
CA HIS A 136 -5.45 5.60 -6.21
C HIS A 136 -6.00 6.77 -5.39
N LEU A 137 -6.15 6.59 -4.07
CA LEU A 137 -6.83 7.57 -3.20
C LEU A 137 -6.00 8.82 -2.92
N GLY A 138 -4.74 8.85 -3.30
CA GLY A 138 -3.83 9.98 -3.13
C GLY A 138 -2.51 9.57 -2.50
N ILE A 139 -1.55 10.47 -2.56
CA ILE A 139 -0.23 10.35 -1.93
C ILE A 139 -0.17 11.19 -0.67
N VAL A 140 0.46 10.64 0.35
CA VAL A 140 0.79 11.31 1.61
C VAL A 140 2.31 11.27 1.76
N GLY A 141 2.97 12.39 1.53
CA GLY A 141 4.42 12.51 1.61
C GLY A 141 4.89 13.51 2.65
N LEU A 142 6.15 13.43 3.03
CA LEU A 142 6.78 14.49 3.81
C LEU A 142 6.98 15.73 2.96
N GLU A 143 6.76 16.91 3.55
CA GLU A 143 7.12 18.19 2.95
C GLU A 143 8.55 18.55 3.37
N LEU A 144 9.52 18.16 2.53
CA LEU A 144 10.95 18.33 2.79
C LEU A 144 11.59 19.48 2.00
N GLY A 145 10.81 20.11 1.10
CA GLY A 145 11.25 21.10 0.12
C GLY A 145 11.32 20.53 -1.30
N ASP A 146 11.04 21.38 -2.29
CA ASP A 146 10.90 20.97 -3.69
C ASP A 146 12.22 20.58 -4.36
N ASP A 147 13.35 21.03 -3.82
CA ASP A 147 14.71 20.77 -4.29
C ASP A 147 15.32 19.47 -3.73
N VAL A 148 14.69 18.86 -2.72
CA VAL A 148 15.22 17.65 -2.05
C VAL A 148 15.08 16.43 -2.96
N LYS A 149 16.20 15.73 -3.14
CA LYS A 149 16.31 14.49 -3.91
C LYS A 149 16.59 13.29 -3.00
N THR A 150 16.34 12.10 -3.49
CA THR A 150 16.67 10.85 -2.77
C THR A 150 18.17 10.76 -2.43
N SER A 151 19.05 11.35 -3.24
CA SER A 151 20.50 11.41 -2.98
C SER A 151 20.88 12.26 -1.76
N ASP A 152 20.01 13.15 -1.29
CA ASP A 152 20.22 14.00 -0.13
C ASP A 152 19.82 13.31 1.18
N ILE A 153 19.19 12.15 1.08
CA ILE A 153 18.77 11.33 2.21
C ILE A 153 19.86 10.29 2.50
N THR A 154 20.35 10.30 3.71
CA THR A 154 21.39 9.37 4.19
C THR A 154 20.92 8.61 5.43
N ASP A 155 21.71 7.66 5.89
CA ASP A 155 21.50 6.87 7.12
C ASP A 155 20.13 6.18 7.16
N ILE A 156 19.67 5.70 6.00
CA ILE A 156 18.37 5.04 5.87
C ILE A 156 18.38 3.71 6.62
N ALA A 157 17.44 3.56 7.56
CA ALA A 157 17.18 2.33 8.27
C ALA A 157 15.65 2.19 8.46
N GLN A 158 15.03 1.34 7.65
CA GLN A 158 13.59 1.10 7.72
C GLN A 158 13.32 -0.37 8.02
N THR A 159 12.37 -0.65 8.89
CA THR A 159 11.95 -2.00 9.26
C THR A 159 10.43 -2.07 9.34
N LEU A 160 9.85 -3.10 8.75
CA LEU A 160 8.47 -3.48 9.00
C LEU A 160 8.43 -4.51 10.13
N ASP A 161 7.91 -4.11 11.28
CA ASP A 161 7.52 -5.04 12.33
C ASP A 161 6.22 -5.74 11.92
N MET A 162 6.36 -6.96 11.39
CA MET A 162 5.21 -7.73 10.88
C MET A 162 4.29 -8.24 11.99
N TRP A 163 4.79 -8.35 13.23
CA TRP A 163 3.96 -8.80 14.35
C TRP A 163 2.98 -7.72 14.78
N ASN A 164 3.44 -6.47 14.84
CA ASN A 164 2.66 -5.33 15.28
C ASN A 164 2.05 -4.52 14.12
N GLY A 165 2.46 -4.78 12.87
CA GLY A 165 1.99 -4.04 11.70
C GLY A 165 2.50 -2.59 11.67
N VAL A 166 3.75 -2.36 12.09
CA VAL A 166 4.35 -1.03 12.23
C VAL A 166 5.57 -0.92 11.31
N ILE A 167 5.61 0.14 10.49
CA ILE A 167 6.83 0.53 9.77
C ILE A 167 7.55 1.60 10.59
N ASN A 168 8.80 1.30 10.98
CA ASN A 168 9.72 2.24 11.60
C ASN A 168 10.77 2.65 10.59
N SER A 169 10.87 3.94 10.32
CA SER A 169 11.79 4.52 9.33
C SER A 169 12.68 5.56 10.00
N HIS A 170 13.97 5.42 9.81
CA HIS A 170 14.98 6.39 10.22
C HIS A 170 15.74 6.88 9.00
N PHE A 171 16.02 8.17 8.91
CA PHE A 171 16.90 8.75 7.91
C PHE A 171 17.46 10.11 8.34
N THR A 172 18.51 10.56 7.67
CA THR A 172 19.11 11.88 7.87
C THR A 172 18.93 12.75 6.63
N LEU A 173 18.50 13.99 6.80
CA LEU A 173 18.45 15.01 5.75
C LEU A 173 19.10 16.30 6.23
N LYS A 174 20.13 16.79 5.50
CA LYS A 174 20.85 18.04 5.83
C LYS A 174 21.31 18.07 7.29
N GLY A 175 21.80 16.94 7.80
CA GLY A 175 22.30 16.78 9.18
C GLY A 175 21.21 16.66 10.25
N ASN A 176 19.94 16.64 9.89
CA ASN A 176 18.83 16.41 10.82
C ASN A 176 18.31 15.00 10.70
N ALA A 177 18.19 14.30 11.83
CA ALA A 177 17.58 13.00 11.90
C ALA A 177 16.05 13.09 11.82
N PHE A 178 15.43 12.14 11.14
CA PHE A 178 13.99 11.94 11.07
C PHE A 178 13.68 10.52 11.50
N ASP A 179 12.76 10.38 12.43
CA ASP A 179 12.16 9.11 12.82
C ASP A 179 10.67 9.16 12.47
N VAL A 180 10.25 8.25 11.61
CA VAL A 180 8.85 8.15 11.15
C VAL A 180 8.33 6.77 11.48
N GLN A 181 7.20 6.73 12.20
CA GLN A 181 6.50 5.49 12.50
C GLN A 181 5.14 5.52 11.82
N THR A 182 4.86 4.51 10.99
CA THR A 182 3.63 4.44 10.19
C THR A 182 2.86 3.17 10.51
N VAL A 183 1.56 3.32 10.75
CA VAL A 183 0.64 2.23 11.08
C VAL A 183 -0.67 2.38 10.30
N CYS A 184 -1.33 1.24 10.05
CA CYS A 184 -2.70 1.20 9.55
C CYS A 184 -3.64 0.81 10.70
N HIS A 185 -4.83 1.44 10.74
CA HIS A 185 -5.86 1.03 11.69
C HIS A 185 -6.42 -0.35 11.34
N PRO A 186 -6.64 -1.25 12.32
CA PRO A 186 -7.01 -2.64 12.03
C PRO A 186 -8.41 -2.83 11.43
N GLN A 187 -9.30 -1.82 11.50
CA GLN A 187 -10.70 -1.93 11.08
C GLN A 187 -11.20 -0.72 10.27
N MET A 188 -10.40 0.30 10.08
CA MET A 188 -10.78 1.50 9.32
C MET A 188 -9.76 1.77 8.22
N ASP A 189 -10.21 2.38 7.14
CA ASP A 189 -9.36 2.88 6.05
C ASP A 189 -8.58 4.11 6.53
N MET A 190 -7.65 3.90 7.45
CA MET A 190 -6.96 4.96 8.15
C MET A 190 -5.49 4.61 8.35
N ILE A 191 -4.61 5.56 8.06
CA ILE A 191 -3.22 5.50 8.49
C ILE A 191 -2.94 6.55 9.56
N SER A 192 -1.97 6.27 10.41
CA SER A 192 -1.38 7.24 11.32
C SER A 192 0.13 7.24 11.14
N ALA A 193 0.72 8.44 11.08
CA ALA A 193 2.16 8.61 11.03
C ALA A 193 2.63 9.53 12.16
N SER A 194 3.59 9.06 12.94
CA SER A 194 4.30 9.86 13.95
C SER A 194 5.65 10.27 13.37
N ILE A 195 5.91 11.57 13.30
CA ILE A 195 7.14 12.14 12.74
C ILE A 195 7.88 12.88 13.83
N THR A 196 9.12 12.46 14.11
CA THR A 196 10.01 13.10 15.09
C THR A 196 11.27 13.61 14.37
N SER A 197 11.54 14.91 14.47
CA SER A 197 12.76 15.52 13.92
C SER A 197 13.06 16.83 14.65
N PRO A 198 14.34 17.24 14.78
CA PRO A 198 14.71 18.58 15.19
C PRO A 198 14.34 19.64 14.15
N ALA A 199 14.27 19.24 12.86
CA ALA A 199 13.80 20.09 11.78
C ALA A 199 12.28 20.18 11.74
N ARG A 200 11.76 21.25 11.11
CA ARG A 200 10.32 21.34 10.85
C ARG A 200 9.94 20.31 9.78
N ALA A 201 9.01 19.44 10.10
CA ALA A 201 8.42 18.51 9.16
C ALA A 201 6.97 18.93 8.87
N GLY A 202 6.59 18.91 7.62
CA GLY A 202 5.22 19.03 7.15
C GLY A 202 4.79 17.74 6.44
N VAL A 203 3.50 17.64 6.15
CA VAL A 203 2.96 16.56 5.32
C VAL A 203 2.21 17.21 4.16
N LYS A 204 2.43 16.68 2.96
CA LYS A 204 1.74 17.10 1.75
C LYS A 204 0.86 15.98 1.22
N LEU A 205 -0.28 16.37 0.68
CA LEU A 205 -1.21 15.48 -0.02
C LEU A 205 -1.20 15.82 -1.51
N HIS A 206 -1.16 14.80 -2.35
CA HIS A 206 -1.25 14.96 -3.79
C HIS A 206 -2.18 13.89 -4.36
N PHE A 207 -3.08 14.31 -5.25
CA PHE A 207 -4.12 13.45 -5.79
C PHE A 207 -3.95 13.32 -7.31
N PRO A 208 -3.81 12.12 -7.85
CA PRO A 208 -3.72 11.91 -9.29
C PRO A 208 -5.11 11.78 -9.93
N TYR A 209 -5.13 11.85 -11.27
CA TYR A 209 -6.24 11.37 -12.06
C TYR A 209 -5.93 9.97 -12.60
N PRO A 210 -6.84 9.00 -12.52
CA PRO A 210 -6.58 7.63 -12.96
C PRO A 210 -6.45 7.55 -14.48
N THR A 211 -5.67 6.59 -14.97
CA THR A 211 -5.52 6.30 -16.41
C THR A 211 -6.20 5.00 -16.83
N GLY A 212 -6.52 4.12 -15.88
CA GLY A 212 -6.99 2.77 -16.15
C GLY A 212 -5.93 1.87 -16.81
N ALA A 213 -4.68 2.31 -16.86
CA ALA A 213 -3.58 1.52 -17.40
C ALA A 213 -3.29 0.28 -16.56
N HIS A 214 -2.72 -0.76 -17.19
CA HIS A 214 -2.29 -1.99 -16.52
C HIS A 214 -0.79 -2.01 -16.21
N ALA A 215 -0.13 -0.88 -16.39
CA ALA A 215 1.29 -0.69 -16.18
C ALA A 215 1.54 0.57 -15.34
N ASP A 216 2.69 0.66 -14.73
CA ASP A 216 3.11 1.74 -13.85
C ASP A 216 2.13 1.94 -12.67
N ASP A 217 2.05 3.16 -12.16
CA ASP A 217 1.13 3.55 -11.07
C ASP A 217 -0.32 3.76 -11.53
N ALA A 218 -0.61 3.58 -12.83
CA ALA A 218 -1.92 3.82 -13.47
C ALA A 218 -2.49 5.22 -13.23
N CYS A 219 -1.63 6.21 -13.02
CA CYS A 219 -1.97 7.58 -12.65
C CYS A 219 -1.42 8.60 -13.64
N ASN A 220 -2.16 9.70 -13.81
CA ASN A 220 -1.71 10.91 -14.45
C ASN A 220 -1.64 12.04 -13.41
N TRP A 221 -0.42 12.42 -13.05
CA TRP A 221 -0.14 13.43 -12.02
C TRP A 221 -0.29 14.87 -12.54
N ASP A 222 -0.35 15.05 -13.85
CA ASP A 222 -0.42 16.35 -14.51
C ASP A 222 -1.85 16.74 -14.96
N ALA A 223 -2.82 15.85 -14.75
CA ALA A 223 -4.20 16.04 -15.19
C ALA A 223 -5.07 16.82 -14.18
N ASN A 224 -4.52 17.87 -13.56
CA ASN A 224 -5.18 18.64 -12.50
C ASN A 224 -6.51 19.30 -12.91
N ASN A 225 -6.74 19.47 -14.21
CA ASN A 225 -8.00 20.02 -14.75
C ASN A 225 -9.13 19.00 -14.87
N LYS A 226 -8.87 17.71 -14.59
CA LYS A 226 -9.88 16.63 -14.69
C LYS A 226 -10.51 16.26 -13.35
N HIS A 227 -10.06 16.82 -12.26
CA HIS A 227 -10.56 16.53 -10.93
C HIS A 227 -10.43 17.75 -10.02
N THR A 228 -11.18 17.76 -8.93
CA THR A 228 -11.12 18.83 -7.93
C THR A 228 -10.92 18.27 -6.53
N THR A 229 -10.34 19.12 -5.67
CA THR A 229 -10.24 18.90 -4.23
C THR A 229 -10.79 20.15 -3.53
N ASP A 230 -11.88 19.98 -2.83
CA ASP A 230 -12.52 21.07 -2.08
C ASP A 230 -12.31 20.83 -0.58
N ILE A 231 -11.86 21.84 0.16
CA ILE A 231 -11.86 21.81 1.62
C ILE A 231 -13.27 22.15 2.07
N VAL A 232 -13.99 21.13 2.57
CA VAL A 232 -15.39 21.30 2.99
C VAL A 232 -15.54 21.56 4.48
N PHE A 233 -14.46 21.28 5.24
CA PHE A 233 -14.33 21.61 6.65
C PHE A 233 -12.87 21.80 7.00
N GLU A 234 -12.56 22.79 7.85
CA GLU A 234 -11.21 23.00 8.39
C GLU A 234 -11.28 23.66 9.77
N ASN A 235 -10.39 23.20 10.65
CA ASN A 235 -10.07 23.85 11.92
C ASN A 235 -8.55 23.75 12.20
N ALA A 236 -8.11 24.16 13.39
CA ALA A 236 -6.68 24.15 13.74
C ALA A 236 -6.02 22.76 13.75
N GLN A 237 -6.80 21.68 13.87
CA GLN A 237 -6.31 20.30 14.07
C GLN A 237 -6.76 19.33 13.00
N SER A 238 -7.79 19.65 12.21
CA SER A 238 -8.35 18.73 11.21
C SER A 238 -8.94 19.44 10.01
N ALA A 239 -8.99 18.73 8.89
CA ALA A 239 -9.68 19.15 7.68
C ALA A 239 -10.41 17.97 7.06
N VAL A 240 -11.51 18.26 6.36
CA VAL A 240 -12.21 17.31 5.50
C VAL A 240 -12.10 17.81 4.07
N LEU A 241 -11.55 16.94 3.23
CA LEU A 241 -11.37 17.19 1.80
C LEU A 241 -12.41 16.37 1.02
N LYS A 242 -13.11 17.03 0.11
CA LYS A 242 -13.98 16.38 -0.87
C LYS A 242 -13.22 16.26 -2.18
N ARG A 243 -13.11 15.05 -2.68
CA ARG A 243 -12.53 14.74 -3.98
C ARG A 243 -13.62 14.45 -4.98
N THR A 244 -13.53 15.08 -6.15
CA THR A 244 -14.47 14.84 -7.26
C THR A 244 -13.67 14.57 -8.54
N LEU A 245 -13.94 13.44 -9.18
CA LEU A 245 -13.37 13.04 -10.46
C LEU A 245 -14.43 12.26 -11.25
N ASP A 246 -14.81 12.76 -12.40
CA ASP A 246 -15.94 12.27 -13.21
C ASP A 246 -17.21 12.09 -12.34
N SER A 247 -17.77 10.88 -12.30
CA SER A 247 -18.93 10.54 -11.43
C SER A 247 -18.53 10.08 -10.03
N THR A 248 -17.23 9.98 -9.73
CA THR A 248 -16.73 9.49 -8.44
C THR A 248 -16.53 10.65 -7.48
N VAL A 249 -17.11 10.53 -6.30
CA VAL A 249 -16.92 11.47 -5.19
C VAL A 249 -16.55 10.69 -3.94
N TYR A 250 -15.51 11.14 -3.24
CA TYR A 250 -15.13 10.59 -1.95
C TYR A 250 -14.57 11.68 -1.03
N TYR A 251 -14.47 11.36 0.25
CA TYR A 251 -14.02 12.28 1.27
C TYR A 251 -12.79 11.72 1.97
N LEU A 252 -11.88 12.62 2.37
CA LEU A 252 -10.74 12.30 3.24
C LEU A 252 -10.80 13.22 4.47
N CYS A 253 -10.57 12.64 5.63
CA CYS A 253 -10.35 13.40 6.85
C CYS A 253 -8.85 13.41 7.16
N VAL A 254 -8.31 14.56 7.45
CA VAL A 254 -6.92 14.76 7.85
C VAL A 254 -6.92 15.34 9.24
N GLY A 255 -6.23 14.70 10.17
CA GLY A 255 -6.04 15.20 11.52
C GLY A 255 -4.57 15.36 11.85
N LYS A 256 -4.23 16.30 12.72
CA LYS A 256 -2.89 16.45 13.30
C LYS A 256 -2.98 16.66 14.81
N GLU A 257 -2.12 15.97 15.52
CA GLU A 257 -1.97 16.15 16.96
C GLU A 257 -0.51 16.47 17.28
N LYS A 258 -0.28 17.40 18.18
CA LYS A 258 1.07 17.73 18.67
C LYS A 258 1.26 16.98 19.99
N LEU A 259 2.15 16.00 19.99
CA LEU A 259 2.48 15.24 21.20
C LEU A 259 3.26 16.12 22.21
N PRO A 260 2.95 16.03 23.51
CA PRO A 260 3.45 16.98 24.53
C PRO A 260 4.96 16.96 24.77
N SER A 261 5.66 15.88 24.40
CA SER A 261 7.05 15.65 24.87
C SER A 261 8.14 15.74 23.81
N ARG A 262 7.82 15.93 22.54
CA ARG A 262 8.78 16.08 21.43
C ARG A 262 8.20 16.94 20.31
N ARG A 263 9.03 17.47 19.42
CA ARG A 263 8.56 18.11 18.16
C ARG A 263 8.08 16.99 17.21
N SER A 264 7.02 16.31 17.59
CA SER A 264 6.40 15.25 16.78
C SER A 264 5.05 15.74 16.24
N LEU A 265 4.81 15.44 14.98
CA LEU A 265 3.54 15.66 14.30
C LEU A 265 2.92 14.29 14.07
N GLN A 266 1.74 14.05 14.61
CA GLN A 266 0.94 12.87 14.25
C GLN A 266 -0.06 13.30 13.17
N THR A 267 -0.01 12.69 12.01
CA THR A 267 -0.98 12.90 10.94
C THR A 267 -1.86 11.67 10.86
N ILE A 268 -3.16 11.87 10.97
CA ILE A 268 -4.18 10.83 10.88
C ILE A 268 -4.96 11.12 9.60
N LEU A 269 -5.08 10.12 8.73
CA LEU A 269 -5.87 10.16 7.50
C LEU A 269 -6.96 9.09 7.60
N TYR A 270 -8.19 9.51 7.41
CA TYR A 270 -9.37 8.65 7.41
C TYR A 270 -9.91 8.54 5.99
#